data_499c232385b34ad0753f57956174abaf
#
_entry.id   499c232385b34ad0753f57956174abaf
#
_cell.length_a   1.000
_cell.length_b   1.000
_cell.length_c   1.000
_cell.angle_alpha   90.00
_cell.angle_beta   90.00
_cell.angle_gamma   90.00
#
_symmetry.space_group_name_H-M   'P 1'
#
loop_
_entity.id
_entity.type
_entity.pdbx_description
1 polymer ?
#
loop_
_entity_poly.entity_id
_entity_poly.type
_entity_poly.pdbx_seq_one_letter_code
_entity_poly.pdbx_strand_id
1 'polypeptide(L)'
;KMLSGNEAVARGAWEAGVAVASAYPGTPSTEILENFGRYPNVYAEWAPNEKVALDTAIGAAYAGKRALATMKHVGLNVAADSLMYAAYTGAEAGLVIASADDPAMHSSQNEQDNRVFAKLARIPCLEPSDSQQAKDLTVAAFDLSERFDTPVLLRLTTRICHSQSAVELGERAEPGDGTPKPFVRNIPKYVMVPGNAIKRHPVIEQRILDIAKLAETFPYNVIEPGDPALGIITAGVAYQYAKEVFPTASVLRLGMTWPLPAGLIRQFAASVERLIVIEELDPFIEEAVRLLGLKVEGKAIFPLLGELDPRVVRESAIRAGLLPAEARVPLPEVDPGALPPRPPVLCPGCPHRSSFYVLNKLKVPVNGDIGCYTLGLLHPLNAIHTTGCMGASIGVAHGAVKAGSPERHVAVIGDSTFFHSGIPALVNVVYNHSPVITIIMDNRVTGMTGHQGNPVNGQTLQGGQNQEIELEPLVRAIGIKHVRTVEAFDVKAVEKALKEYLALDEPAVLITREACALLPEARKRWVPLEVIADKCNGCTLCFRIGCPAILKSDELDERMQRPKALIDAGLCTGCEVCAQICPRDAITFRPEAE
;
A
#
# COMPACT_ATOMS: atom_id res chain seq x y z
N LYS A 1 -17.73 -16.03 13.61
CA LYS A 1 -17.05 -16.36 12.34
C LYS A 1 -15.57 -16.01 12.47
N MET A 2 -14.66 -16.81 11.90
CA MET A 2 -13.25 -16.41 11.78
C MET A 2 -13.13 -15.36 10.67
N LEU A 3 -12.58 -14.20 11.00
CA LEU A 3 -12.36 -13.09 10.07
C LEU A 3 -10.94 -12.52 10.27
N SER A 4 -10.31 -12.08 9.17
CA SER A 4 -9.16 -11.21 9.26
C SER A 4 -9.59 -9.81 9.72
N GLY A 5 -8.63 -8.98 10.16
CA GLY A 5 -8.95 -7.59 10.49
C GLY A 5 -9.54 -6.82 9.31
N ASN A 6 -9.04 -7.04 8.09
CA ASN A 6 -9.60 -6.42 6.88
C ASN A 6 -11.05 -6.85 6.63
N GLU A 7 -11.36 -8.15 6.75
CA GLU A 7 -12.74 -8.66 6.64
C GLU A 7 -13.62 -8.10 7.77
N ALA A 8 -13.08 -7.95 8.98
CA ALA A 8 -13.79 -7.44 10.14
C ALA A 8 -14.13 -5.94 10.00
N VAL A 9 -13.20 -5.11 9.50
CA VAL A 9 -13.48 -3.70 9.16
C VAL A 9 -14.57 -3.60 8.09
N ALA A 10 -14.48 -4.39 7.02
CA ALA A 10 -15.50 -4.44 5.97
C ALA A 10 -16.87 -4.85 6.54
N ARG A 11 -16.88 -5.83 7.46
CA ARG A 11 -18.10 -6.27 8.15
C ARG A 11 -18.66 -5.17 9.04
N GLY A 12 -17.83 -4.51 9.86
CA GLY A 12 -18.24 -3.42 10.72
C GLY A 12 -18.80 -2.23 9.93
N ALA A 13 -18.19 -1.89 8.79
CA ALA A 13 -18.70 -0.85 7.90
C ALA A 13 -20.07 -1.21 7.33
N TRP A 14 -20.26 -2.47 6.93
CA TRP A 14 -21.57 -2.95 6.46
C TRP A 14 -22.61 -2.93 7.58
N GLU A 15 -22.29 -3.42 8.78
CA GLU A 15 -23.17 -3.37 9.97
C GLU A 15 -23.53 -1.93 10.33
N ALA A 16 -22.58 -1.00 10.24
CA ALA A 16 -22.82 0.43 10.46
C ALA A 16 -23.69 1.09 9.38
N GLY A 17 -24.14 0.38 8.35
CA GLY A 17 -24.97 0.93 7.29
C GLY A 17 -24.23 1.82 6.29
N VAL A 18 -22.91 1.63 6.12
CA VAL A 18 -22.14 2.35 5.09
C VAL A 18 -22.72 2.09 3.71
N ALA A 19 -22.94 3.16 2.95
CA ALA A 19 -23.52 3.10 1.62
C ALA A 19 -22.46 3.20 0.52
N VAL A 20 -21.38 3.95 0.75
CA VAL A 20 -20.34 4.23 -0.26
C VAL A 20 -18.97 3.96 0.34
N ALA A 21 -18.13 3.22 -0.38
CA ALA A 21 -16.73 3.06 -0.04
C ALA A 21 -15.85 3.24 -1.28
N SER A 22 -14.70 3.89 -1.11
CA SER A 22 -13.74 4.12 -2.19
C SER A 22 -12.31 3.95 -1.68
N ALA A 23 -11.42 3.42 -2.54
CA ALA A 23 -10.01 3.21 -2.22
C ALA A 23 -9.14 3.23 -3.46
N TYR A 24 -7.83 3.39 -3.27
CA TYR A 24 -6.82 2.90 -4.20
C TYR A 24 -6.17 1.65 -3.61
N PRO A 25 -5.87 0.61 -4.43
CA PRO A 25 -5.30 -0.63 -3.91
C PRO A 25 -3.94 -0.43 -3.25
N GLY A 26 -3.80 -0.84 -1.99
CA GLY A 26 -2.55 -0.67 -1.22
C GLY A 26 -2.46 -1.66 -0.06
N THR A 27 -1.56 -2.67 -0.15
CA THR A 27 -1.29 -3.61 0.94
C THR A 27 -0.71 -2.88 2.15
N PRO A 28 -1.27 -3.06 3.38
CA PRO A 28 -2.10 -4.18 3.82
C PRO A 28 -3.62 -3.93 3.86
N SER A 29 -4.17 -2.83 3.33
CA SER A 29 -5.59 -2.46 3.45
C SER A 29 -6.49 -2.88 2.28
N THR A 30 -5.93 -3.40 1.19
CA THR A 30 -6.65 -3.68 -0.07
C THR A 30 -7.92 -4.51 0.14
N GLU A 31 -7.83 -5.56 0.94
CA GLU A 31 -8.90 -6.53 1.16
C GLU A 31 -10.10 -5.95 1.92
N ILE A 32 -9.97 -4.79 2.59
CA ILE A 32 -11.11 -4.12 3.23
C ILE A 32 -12.16 -3.80 2.16
N LEU A 33 -11.76 -3.10 1.09
CA LEU A 33 -12.70 -2.70 0.06
C LEU A 33 -13.18 -3.90 -0.77
N GLU A 34 -12.31 -4.87 -1.07
CA GLU A 34 -12.68 -6.08 -1.78
C GLU A 34 -13.77 -6.87 -1.05
N ASN A 35 -13.67 -6.98 0.27
CA ASN A 35 -14.69 -7.65 1.07
C ASN A 35 -15.94 -6.79 1.23
N PHE A 36 -15.81 -5.46 1.42
CA PHE A 36 -16.96 -4.57 1.53
C PHE A 36 -17.81 -4.58 0.25
N GLY A 37 -17.19 -4.56 -0.93
CA GLY A 37 -17.88 -4.58 -2.21
C GLY A 37 -18.71 -5.85 -2.51
N ARG A 38 -18.52 -6.92 -1.72
CA ARG A 38 -19.31 -8.17 -1.82
C ARG A 38 -20.61 -8.13 -1.03
N TYR A 39 -20.78 -7.17 -0.13
CA TYR A 39 -22.02 -7.04 0.63
C TYR A 39 -23.14 -6.44 -0.23
N PRO A 40 -24.40 -6.81 0.04
CA PRO A 40 -25.53 -6.24 -0.67
C PRO A 40 -25.79 -4.78 -0.29
N ASN A 41 -26.43 -4.05 -1.20
CA ASN A 41 -26.89 -2.66 -0.99
C ASN A 41 -25.77 -1.67 -0.62
N VAL A 42 -24.60 -1.83 -1.23
CA VAL A 42 -23.46 -0.92 -1.11
C VAL A 42 -22.91 -0.53 -2.47
N TYR A 43 -22.30 0.63 -2.54
CA TYR A 43 -21.46 1.03 -3.67
C TYR A 43 -19.98 1.01 -3.24
N ALA A 44 -19.15 0.36 -4.02
CA ALA A 44 -17.71 0.29 -3.76
C ALA A 44 -16.95 0.42 -5.08
N GLU A 45 -15.88 1.25 -5.06
CA GLU A 45 -15.10 1.53 -6.27
C GLU A 45 -13.60 1.61 -6.00
N TRP A 46 -12.80 1.23 -7.00
CA TRP A 46 -11.40 1.60 -7.08
C TRP A 46 -11.26 2.99 -7.69
N ALA A 47 -10.76 3.93 -6.92
CA ALA A 47 -10.41 5.27 -7.39
C ALA A 47 -9.01 5.26 -8.05
N PRO A 48 -8.68 6.25 -8.90
CA PRO A 48 -7.35 6.35 -9.51
C PRO A 48 -6.24 6.68 -8.51
N ASN A 49 -6.55 7.32 -7.37
CA ASN A 49 -5.65 7.53 -6.24
C ASN A 49 -6.42 7.78 -4.94
N GLU A 50 -5.71 7.84 -3.81
CA GLU A 50 -6.31 7.95 -2.48
C GLU A 50 -6.94 9.33 -2.22
N LYS A 51 -6.43 10.40 -2.87
CA LYS A 51 -7.08 11.72 -2.80
C LYS A 51 -8.48 11.66 -3.38
N VAL A 52 -8.64 11.10 -4.59
CA VAL A 52 -9.95 10.95 -5.24
C VAL A 52 -10.83 10.00 -4.43
N ALA A 53 -10.28 8.92 -3.87
CA ALA A 53 -11.03 8.02 -3.01
C ALA A 53 -11.63 8.73 -1.79
N LEU A 54 -10.82 9.55 -1.09
CA LEU A 54 -11.30 10.31 0.05
C LEU A 54 -12.29 11.41 -0.37
N ASP A 55 -12.05 12.11 -1.48
CA ASP A 55 -12.98 13.11 -2.01
C ASP A 55 -14.35 12.49 -2.34
N THR A 56 -14.37 11.28 -2.91
CA THR A 56 -15.61 10.51 -3.17
C THR A 56 -16.36 10.21 -1.86
N ALA A 57 -15.64 9.74 -0.83
CA ALA A 57 -16.24 9.45 0.46
C ALA A 57 -16.77 10.73 1.15
N ILE A 58 -16.05 11.85 1.07
CA ILE A 58 -16.49 13.16 1.57
C ILE A 58 -17.79 13.60 0.86
N GLY A 59 -17.82 13.46 -0.46
CA GLY A 59 -19.02 13.80 -1.25
C GLY A 59 -20.25 12.97 -0.85
N ALA A 60 -20.07 11.67 -0.61
CA ALA A 60 -21.13 10.79 -0.13
C ALA A 60 -21.60 11.16 1.29
N ALA A 61 -20.66 11.52 2.19
CA ALA A 61 -20.99 11.99 3.53
C ALA A 61 -21.77 13.30 3.51
N TYR A 62 -21.42 14.24 2.64
CA TYR A 62 -22.20 15.49 2.45
C TYR A 62 -23.60 15.23 1.88
N ALA A 63 -23.77 14.17 1.10
CA ALA A 63 -25.06 13.74 0.61
C ALA A 63 -25.90 12.96 1.67
N GLY A 64 -25.42 12.90 2.91
CA GLY A 64 -26.12 12.27 4.02
C GLY A 64 -26.01 10.74 4.06
N LYS A 65 -24.96 10.16 3.48
CA LYS A 65 -24.71 8.71 3.50
C LYS A 65 -23.39 8.41 4.23
N ARG A 66 -23.39 7.44 5.17
CA ARG A 66 -22.16 6.94 5.77
C ARG A 66 -21.19 6.46 4.69
N ALA A 67 -19.94 6.90 4.77
CA ALA A 67 -18.92 6.64 3.77
C ALA A 67 -17.59 6.21 4.38
N LEU A 68 -16.89 5.30 3.68
CA LEU A 68 -15.60 4.75 4.06
C LEU A 68 -14.55 5.04 2.97
N ALA A 69 -13.40 5.59 3.37
CA ALA A 69 -12.21 5.58 2.53
C ALA A 69 -11.16 4.63 3.14
N THR A 70 -10.53 3.78 2.32
CA THR A 70 -9.49 2.88 2.82
C THR A 70 -8.19 3.06 2.08
N MET A 71 -7.07 2.99 2.79
CA MET A 71 -5.75 3.20 2.21
C MET A 71 -4.63 2.65 3.11
N LYS A 72 -3.46 2.40 2.52
CA LYS A 72 -2.26 2.18 3.31
C LYS A 72 -1.69 3.53 3.82
N HIS A 73 -0.72 3.48 4.73
CA HIS A 73 -0.15 4.69 5.35
C HIS A 73 0.37 5.72 4.33
N VAL A 74 1.07 5.30 3.28
CA VAL A 74 1.58 6.23 2.25
C VAL A 74 0.45 6.82 1.40
N GLY A 75 -0.69 6.14 1.29
CA GLY A 75 -1.89 6.68 0.64
C GLY A 75 -2.48 7.84 1.41
N LEU A 76 -2.37 7.85 2.75
CA LEU A 76 -2.80 8.99 3.56
C LEU A 76 -1.97 10.25 3.26
N ASN A 77 -0.70 10.10 2.86
CA ASN A 77 0.11 11.23 2.38
C ASN A 77 -0.48 11.85 1.11
N VAL A 78 -0.98 11.01 0.18
CA VAL A 78 -1.62 11.47 -1.06
C VAL A 78 -2.97 12.14 -0.76
N ALA A 79 -3.73 11.63 0.20
CA ALA A 79 -5.03 12.14 0.62
C ALA A 79 -4.95 13.25 1.69
N ALA A 80 -3.75 13.67 2.12
CA ALA A 80 -3.57 14.56 3.26
C ALA A 80 -4.32 15.90 3.14
N ASP A 81 -4.30 16.53 1.98
CA ASP A 81 -5.03 17.79 1.75
C ASP A 81 -6.55 17.60 1.90
N SER A 82 -7.10 16.52 1.33
CA SER A 82 -8.51 16.16 1.48
C SER A 82 -8.87 15.84 2.95
N LEU A 83 -7.96 15.18 3.70
CA LEU A 83 -8.12 14.93 5.13
C LEU A 83 -8.23 16.25 5.93
N MET A 84 -7.29 17.18 5.70
CA MET A 84 -7.28 18.48 6.39
C MET A 84 -8.53 19.30 6.08
N TYR A 85 -8.96 19.30 4.82
CA TYR A 85 -10.19 19.93 4.38
C TYR A 85 -11.43 19.28 5.06
N ALA A 86 -11.54 17.95 5.08
CA ALA A 86 -12.63 17.24 5.72
C ALA A 86 -12.70 17.49 7.24
N ALA A 87 -11.56 17.62 7.90
CA ALA A 87 -11.48 17.95 9.31
C ALA A 87 -12.10 19.33 9.63
N TYR A 88 -11.98 20.29 8.72
CA TYR A 88 -12.57 21.62 8.87
C TYR A 88 -14.07 21.63 8.54
N THR A 89 -14.48 21.02 7.46
CA THR A 89 -15.88 21.01 7.03
C THR A 89 -16.74 20.11 7.90
N GLY A 90 -16.17 19.04 8.47
CA GLY A 90 -16.96 17.99 9.10
C GLY A 90 -17.72 17.17 8.04
N ALA A 91 -18.73 16.46 8.48
CA ALA A 91 -19.54 15.57 7.68
C ALA A 91 -21.03 15.69 8.03
N GLU A 92 -21.92 15.43 7.08
CA GLU A 92 -23.38 15.40 7.33
C GLU A 92 -23.81 14.00 7.78
N ALA A 93 -23.08 12.98 7.36
CA ALA A 93 -23.18 11.60 7.80
C ALA A 93 -21.79 11.07 8.14
N GLY A 94 -21.70 9.90 8.78
CA GLY A 94 -20.44 9.34 9.25
C GLY A 94 -19.40 9.17 8.13
N LEU A 95 -18.19 9.69 8.37
CA LEU A 95 -17.03 9.55 7.49
C LEU A 95 -15.88 8.89 8.26
N VAL A 96 -15.47 7.72 7.83
CA VAL A 96 -14.36 6.97 8.42
C VAL A 96 -13.25 6.79 7.38
N ILE A 97 -12.02 6.96 7.83
CA ILE A 97 -10.81 6.73 7.04
C ILE A 97 -10.06 5.57 7.70
N ALA A 98 -10.05 4.41 7.06
CA ALA A 98 -9.25 3.27 7.51
C ALA A 98 -7.86 3.36 6.88
N SER A 99 -6.84 3.61 7.71
CA SER A 99 -5.44 3.69 7.29
C SER A 99 -4.63 2.58 7.92
N ALA A 100 -3.92 1.82 7.09
CA ALA A 100 -3.11 0.70 7.56
C ALA A 100 -1.61 1.02 7.48
N ASP A 101 -0.96 1.06 8.64
CA ASP A 101 0.48 1.20 8.78
C ASP A 101 1.19 -0.15 8.56
N ASP A 102 2.45 -0.10 8.16
CA ASP A 102 3.24 -1.28 7.83
C ASP A 102 4.57 -1.27 8.62
N PRO A 103 4.52 -1.55 9.94
CA PRO A 103 5.72 -1.71 10.76
C PRO A 103 6.65 -2.75 10.15
N ALA A 104 7.97 -2.49 10.16
CA ALA A 104 9.01 -3.26 9.48
C ALA A 104 8.96 -3.24 7.94
N MET A 105 8.08 -2.44 7.34
CA MET A 105 8.06 -2.22 5.87
C MET A 105 7.95 -3.51 5.05
N HIS A 106 7.06 -4.44 5.43
CA HIS A 106 6.86 -5.72 4.72
C HIS A 106 6.52 -5.53 3.24
N SER A 107 5.77 -4.47 2.91
CA SER A 107 5.37 -4.14 1.55
C SER A 107 5.45 -2.63 1.24
N SER A 108 6.28 -1.88 1.97
CA SER A 108 6.32 -0.42 1.90
C SER A 108 7.74 0.11 1.68
N GLN A 109 7.83 1.30 1.10
CA GLN A 109 9.10 1.99 0.83
C GLN A 109 9.58 2.90 1.97
N ASN A 110 8.75 3.08 2.99
CA ASN A 110 9.10 3.79 4.23
C ASN A 110 8.22 3.28 5.37
N GLU A 111 8.59 3.67 6.58
CA GLU A 111 7.86 3.43 7.82
C GLU A 111 7.34 4.77 8.34
N GLN A 112 6.07 4.84 8.74
CA GLN A 112 5.47 6.05 9.33
C GLN A 112 4.31 5.69 10.24
N ASP A 113 4.07 6.56 11.23
CA ASP A 113 3.01 6.42 12.22
C ASP A 113 1.85 7.37 11.90
N ASN A 114 0.77 6.83 11.38
CA ASN A 114 -0.36 7.65 10.95
C ASN A 114 -1.22 8.21 12.09
N ARG A 115 -0.98 7.83 13.36
CA ARG A 115 -1.56 8.52 14.53
C ARG A 115 -1.21 10.01 14.54
N VAL A 116 -0.04 10.37 14.01
CA VAL A 116 0.41 11.76 13.88
C VAL A 116 -0.52 12.57 12.95
N PHE A 117 -1.05 11.97 11.88
CA PHE A 117 -2.04 12.63 11.02
C PHE A 117 -3.34 12.96 11.75
N ALA A 118 -3.82 12.06 12.61
CA ALA A 118 -5.02 12.34 13.42
C ALA A 118 -4.79 13.53 14.36
N LYS A 119 -3.63 13.58 15.00
CA LYS A 119 -3.24 14.69 15.88
C LYS A 119 -3.11 16.00 15.09
N LEU A 120 -2.48 15.97 13.91
CA LEU A 120 -2.31 17.14 13.03
C LEU A 120 -3.66 17.66 12.53
N ALA A 121 -4.55 16.78 12.08
CA ALA A 121 -5.87 17.11 11.56
C ALA A 121 -6.91 17.43 12.64
N ARG A 122 -6.61 17.23 13.93
CA ARG A 122 -7.59 17.39 15.03
C ARG A 122 -8.81 16.47 14.88
N ILE A 123 -8.60 15.22 14.48
CA ILE A 123 -9.64 14.18 14.36
C ILE A 123 -9.33 13.02 15.31
N PRO A 124 -10.34 12.27 15.79
CA PRO A 124 -10.09 11.11 16.66
C PRO A 124 -9.41 9.97 15.89
N CYS A 125 -8.56 9.21 16.60
CA CYS A 125 -7.92 8.00 16.12
C CYS A 125 -8.32 6.81 16.98
N LEU A 126 -8.80 5.75 16.32
CA LEU A 126 -9.15 4.48 16.95
C LEU A 126 -8.19 3.39 16.48
N GLU A 127 -7.77 2.51 17.40
CA GLU A 127 -6.85 1.39 17.11
C GLU A 127 -7.40 0.07 17.66
N PRO A 128 -7.82 -0.88 16.82
CA PRO A 128 -8.25 -2.20 17.23
C PRO A 128 -7.07 -3.10 17.61
N SER A 129 -7.25 -3.97 18.61
CA SER A 129 -6.26 -4.94 19.07
C SER A 129 -6.46 -6.36 18.50
N ASP A 130 -7.59 -6.62 17.85
CA ASP A 130 -7.93 -7.88 17.19
C ASP A 130 -9.06 -7.68 16.18
N SER A 131 -9.49 -8.77 15.51
CA SER A 131 -10.55 -8.68 14.49
C SER A 131 -11.92 -8.32 15.09
N GLN A 132 -12.22 -8.74 16.33
CA GLN A 132 -13.48 -8.33 16.97
C GLN A 132 -13.50 -6.82 17.17
N GLN A 133 -12.44 -6.25 17.74
CA GLN A 133 -12.34 -4.81 17.88
C GLN A 133 -12.27 -4.07 16.54
N ALA A 134 -11.64 -4.66 15.51
CA ALA A 134 -11.62 -4.08 14.17
C ALA A 134 -13.05 -3.87 13.65
N LYS A 135 -13.96 -4.82 13.87
CA LYS A 135 -15.38 -4.68 13.54
C LYS A 135 -16.06 -3.64 14.43
N ASP A 136 -15.94 -3.78 15.75
CA ASP A 136 -16.70 -2.97 16.70
C ASP A 136 -16.27 -1.50 16.69
N LEU A 137 -14.96 -1.22 16.62
CA LEU A 137 -14.44 0.14 16.51
C LEU A 137 -14.79 0.78 15.16
N THR A 138 -14.94 -0.02 14.09
CA THR A 138 -15.46 0.50 12.83
C THR A 138 -16.89 1.02 12.98
N VAL A 139 -17.76 0.27 13.64
CA VAL A 139 -19.13 0.73 13.94
C VAL A 139 -19.11 1.99 14.80
N ALA A 140 -18.36 1.96 15.91
CA ALA A 140 -18.23 3.11 16.81
C ALA A 140 -17.64 4.36 16.12
N ALA A 141 -16.74 4.19 15.14
CA ALA A 141 -16.15 5.28 14.40
C ALA A 141 -17.19 6.09 13.61
N PHE A 142 -18.17 5.42 12.99
CA PHE A 142 -19.27 6.13 12.30
C PHE A 142 -20.16 6.91 13.25
N ASP A 143 -20.48 6.33 14.41
CA ASP A 143 -21.30 7.01 15.43
C ASP A 143 -20.55 8.22 16.03
N LEU A 144 -19.23 8.09 16.26
CA LEU A 144 -18.38 9.20 16.69
C LEU A 144 -18.30 10.31 15.64
N SER A 145 -18.15 9.92 14.36
CA SER A 145 -18.10 10.86 13.25
C SER A 145 -19.35 11.73 13.18
N GLU A 146 -20.52 11.13 13.27
CA GLU A 146 -21.82 11.83 13.26
C GLU A 146 -22.02 12.69 14.51
N ARG A 147 -21.72 12.12 15.70
CA ARG A 147 -21.87 12.81 16.98
C ARG A 147 -21.05 14.08 17.07
N PHE A 148 -19.82 14.07 16.53
CA PHE A 148 -18.88 15.18 16.67
C PHE A 148 -18.65 15.96 15.37
N ASP A 149 -19.39 15.69 14.32
CA ASP A 149 -19.25 16.38 13.03
C ASP A 149 -17.79 16.37 12.53
N THR A 150 -17.16 15.19 12.46
CA THR A 150 -15.73 15.05 12.15
C THR A 150 -15.42 13.73 11.44
N PRO A 151 -14.49 13.66 10.50
CA PRO A 151 -13.96 12.36 10.10
C PRO A 151 -13.28 11.64 11.28
N VAL A 152 -13.23 10.32 11.24
CA VAL A 152 -12.55 9.47 12.23
C VAL A 152 -11.48 8.66 11.52
N LEU A 153 -10.27 8.64 12.06
CA LEU A 153 -9.19 7.77 11.59
C LEU A 153 -9.30 6.42 12.33
N LEU A 154 -9.52 5.35 11.59
CA LEU A 154 -9.36 3.99 12.08
C LEU A 154 -7.98 3.49 11.64
N ARG A 155 -7.05 3.46 12.59
CA ARG A 155 -5.66 3.07 12.33
C ARG A 155 -5.49 1.57 12.56
N LEU A 156 -4.94 0.90 11.55
CA LEU A 156 -4.63 -0.53 11.56
C LEU A 156 -3.12 -0.71 11.39
N THR A 157 -2.62 -1.92 11.65
CA THR A 157 -1.28 -2.35 11.26
C THR A 157 -1.36 -3.62 10.43
N THR A 158 -0.29 -3.94 9.69
CA THR A 158 -0.21 -5.13 8.85
C THR A 158 -0.66 -6.40 9.60
N ARG A 159 -0.24 -6.53 10.86
CA ARG A 159 -0.59 -7.69 11.68
C ARG A 159 -2.09 -7.77 11.96
N ILE A 160 -2.72 -6.66 12.33
CA ILE A 160 -4.18 -6.61 12.53
C ILE A 160 -4.92 -6.88 11.22
N CYS A 161 -4.47 -6.29 10.10
CA CYS A 161 -5.11 -6.48 8.80
C CYS A 161 -5.24 -7.96 8.40
N HIS A 162 -4.19 -8.75 8.66
CA HIS A 162 -4.08 -10.11 8.13
C HIS A 162 -4.26 -11.23 9.16
N SER A 163 -4.15 -10.93 10.48
CA SER A 163 -4.41 -11.93 11.52
C SER A 163 -5.90 -12.24 11.61
N GLN A 164 -6.22 -13.49 11.88
CA GLN A 164 -7.60 -13.96 12.00
C GLN A 164 -7.96 -14.26 13.46
N SER A 165 -9.13 -13.82 13.87
CA SER A 165 -9.73 -14.18 15.15
C SER A 165 -11.23 -14.39 15.03
N ALA A 166 -11.85 -14.93 16.09
CA ALA A 166 -13.30 -15.11 16.16
C ALA A 166 -14.00 -13.75 16.26
N VAL A 167 -15.02 -13.54 15.45
CA VAL A 167 -15.81 -12.30 15.40
C VAL A 167 -17.28 -12.63 15.51
N GLU A 168 -17.97 -11.98 16.46
CA GLU A 168 -19.42 -11.97 16.55
C GLU A 168 -20.00 -11.02 15.51
N LEU A 169 -20.98 -11.52 14.75
CA LEU A 169 -21.61 -10.76 13.68
C LEU A 169 -22.87 -10.08 14.19
N GLY A 170 -23.03 -8.79 13.87
CA GLY A 170 -24.24 -8.02 14.09
C GLY A 170 -25.13 -7.95 12.85
N GLU A 171 -26.24 -7.24 12.97
CA GLU A 171 -27.12 -6.92 11.86
C GLU A 171 -26.75 -5.56 11.26
N ARG A 172 -27.12 -5.36 9.99
CA ARG A 172 -26.93 -4.07 9.33
C ARG A 172 -27.87 -3.02 9.95
N ALA A 173 -27.31 -1.90 10.36
CA ALA A 173 -28.12 -0.74 10.69
C ALA A 173 -28.83 -0.22 9.43
N GLU A 174 -30.15 -0.04 9.53
CA GLU A 174 -30.90 0.64 8.47
C GLU A 174 -30.63 2.15 8.58
N PRO A 175 -29.95 2.78 7.61
CA PRO A 175 -29.68 4.20 7.66
C PRO A 175 -30.94 5.00 7.36
N GLY A 176 -31.73 5.31 8.39
CA GLY A 176 -32.97 6.07 8.27
C GLY A 176 -34.08 5.31 7.53
N ASP A 177 -35.06 6.05 7.02
CA ASP A 177 -36.21 5.52 6.27
C ASP A 177 -35.94 5.23 4.79
N GLY A 178 -34.66 5.23 4.37
CA GLY A 178 -34.26 5.04 2.98
C GLY A 178 -34.54 6.23 2.06
N THR A 179 -35.20 7.28 2.54
CA THR A 179 -35.55 8.45 1.73
C THR A 179 -34.32 9.26 1.39
N PRO A 180 -34.04 9.55 0.11
CA PRO A 180 -32.95 10.45 -0.27
C PRO A 180 -33.12 11.82 0.39
N LYS A 181 -32.15 12.25 1.19
CA LYS A 181 -32.15 13.59 1.78
C LYS A 181 -31.61 14.60 0.76
N PRO A 182 -32.21 15.82 0.68
CA PRO A 182 -31.63 16.87 -0.13
C PRO A 182 -30.23 17.23 0.33
N PHE A 183 -29.35 17.56 -0.61
CA PHE A 183 -28.00 18.05 -0.28
C PHE A 183 -28.09 19.35 0.55
N VAL A 184 -27.42 19.35 1.70
CA VAL A 184 -27.44 20.50 2.62
C VAL A 184 -26.54 21.62 2.10
N ARG A 185 -27.15 22.73 1.69
CA ARG A 185 -26.42 23.91 1.18
C ARG A 185 -26.00 24.81 2.33
N ASN A 186 -24.84 24.56 2.92
CA ASN A 186 -24.31 25.34 4.05
C ASN A 186 -22.94 25.94 3.66
N ILE A 187 -22.96 27.11 3.03
CA ILE A 187 -21.76 27.80 2.57
C ILE A 187 -20.76 28.07 3.71
N PRO A 188 -21.16 28.58 4.90
CA PRO A 188 -20.24 28.80 6.00
C PRO A 188 -19.54 27.52 6.51
N LYS A 189 -20.19 26.35 6.36
CA LYS A 189 -19.65 25.06 6.80
C LYS A 189 -18.78 24.41 5.73
N TYR A 190 -19.19 24.43 4.46
CA TYR A 190 -18.57 23.61 3.40
C TYR A 190 -17.64 24.37 2.47
N VAL A 191 -17.68 25.70 2.46
CA VAL A 191 -16.82 26.52 1.60
C VAL A 191 -15.67 27.11 2.43
N MET A 192 -14.51 26.48 2.41
CA MET A 192 -13.34 26.84 3.23
C MET A 192 -12.52 27.98 2.60
N VAL A 193 -13.16 29.13 2.39
CA VAL A 193 -12.42 30.40 2.19
C VAL A 193 -11.91 30.92 3.54
N PRO A 194 -10.85 31.75 3.58
CA PRO A 194 -10.25 32.21 4.83
C PRO A 194 -11.24 32.71 5.88
N GLY A 195 -12.24 33.50 5.48
CA GLY A 195 -13.25 34.04 6.38
C GLY A 195 -14.15 32.96 7.04
N ASN A 196 -14.39 31.84 6.38
CA ASN A 196 -15.13 30.71 6.94
C ASN A 196 -14.21 29.81 7.78
N ALA A 197 -12.98 29.54 7.29
CA ALA A 197 -12.00 28.73 7.99
C ALA A 197 -11.63 29.30 9.38
N ILE A 198 -11.44 30.62 9.48
CA ILE A 198 -11.18 31.31 10.76
C ILE A 198 -12.34 31.05 11.75
N LYS A 199 -13.60 31.04 11.29
CA LYS A 199 -14.76 30.77 12.15
C LYS A 199 -14.88 29.29 12.51
N ARG A 200 -14.45 28.39 11.64
CA ARG A 200 -14.49 26.93 11.88
C ARG A 200 -13.39 26.48 12.83
N HIS A 201 -12.22 27.10 12.84
CA HIS A 201 -11.10 26.69 13.67
C HIS A 201 -11.46 26.58 15.17
N PRO A 202 -12.10 27.56 15.83
CA PRO A 202 -12.54 27.41 17.23
C PRO A 202 -13.49 26.21 17.45
N VAL A 203 -14.34 25.90 16.46
CA VAL A 203 -15.26 24.76 16.52
C VAL A 203 -14.47 23.45 16.54
N ILE A 204 -13.42 23.35 15.73
CA ILE A 204 -12.55 22.16 15.66
C ILE A 204 -11.78 21.96 16.96
N GLU A 205 -11.20 23.02 17.52
CA GLU A 205 -10.47 22.96 18.79
C GLU A 205 -11.43 22.59 19.95
N GLN A 206 -12.63 23.15 19.99
CA GLN A 206 -13.64 22.75 21.01
C GLN A 206 -14.04 21.29 20.84
N ARG A 207 -14.24 20.83 19.61
CA ARG A 207 -14.63 19.47 19.28
C ARG A 207 -13.59 18.45 19.79
N ILE A 208 -12.29 18.70 19.59
CA ILE A 208 -11.26 17.77 20.07
C ILE A 208 -11.21 17.73 21.60
N LEU A 209 -11.51 18.84 22.29
CA LEU A 209 -11.64 18.86 23.75
C LEU A 209 -12.85 18.06 24.22
N ASP A 210 -13.97 18.09 23.51
CA ASP A 210 -15.15 17.32 23.85
C ASP A 210 -14.96 15.83 23.58
N ILE A 211 -14.24 15.47 22.51
CA ILE A 211 -13.83 14.08 22.27
C ILE A 211 -12.85 13.59 23.35
N ALA A 212 -11.94 14.45 23.83
CA ALA A 212 -11.05 14.10 24.94
C ALA A 212 -11.82 13.77 26.24
N LYS A 213 -12.92 14.49 26.52
CA LYS A 213 -13.81 14.14 27.66
C LYS A 213 -14.49 12.79 27.45
N LEU A 214 -14.93 12.50 26.21
CA LEU A 214 -15.51 11.20 25.89
C LEU A 214 -14.48 10.07 26.04
N ALA A 215 -13.22 10.30 25.66
CA ALA A 215 -12.16 9.31 25.76
C ALA A 215 -11.98 8.76 27.18
N GLU A 216 -12.28 9.57 28.22
CA GLU A 216 -12.21 9.14 29.64
C GLU A 216 -13.18 7.99 29.97
N THR A 217 -14.28 7.88 29.24
CA THR A 217 -15.33 6.86 29.45
C THR A 217 -15.60 6.03 28.19
N PHE A 218 -14.72 6.10 27.22
CA PHE A 218 -14.89 5.35 25.98
C PHE A 218 -14.83 3.84 26.25
N PRO A 219 -15.84 3.05 25.87
CA PRO A 219 -15.96 1.64 26.29
C PRO A 219 -14.78 0.75 25.92
N TYR A 220 -13.99 1.16 24.93
CA TYR A 220 -12.81 0.42 24.45
C TYR A 220 -11.50 0.90 25.08
N ASN A 221 -11.52 1.93 25.93
CA ASN A 221 -10.42 2.31 26.82
C ASN A 221 -10.62 1.59 28.14
N VAL A 222 -9.91 0.49 28.37
CA VAL A 222 -10.22 -0.44 29.46
C VAL A 222 -9.02 -0.64 30.36
N ILE A 223 -9.21 -0.44 31.68
CA ILE A 223 -8.27 -0.90 32.70
C ILE A 223 -8.58 -2.36 33.02
N GLU A 224 -7.63 -3.23 32.81
CA GLU A 224 -7.64 -4.63 33.20
C GLU A 224 -6.76 -4.76 34.46
N PRO A 225 -7.35 -4.87 35.66
CA PRO A 225 -6.55 -4.98 36.89
C PRO A 225 -5.79 -6.30 36.93
N GLY A 226 -4.53 -6.23 37.39
CA GLY A 226 -3.64 -7.36 37.58
C GLY A 226 -2.68 -7.06 38.72
N ASP A 227 -1.44 -7.57 38.64
CA ASP A 227 -0.38 -7.28 39.58
C ASP A 227 0.00 -5.79 39.52
N PRO A 228 -0.12 -5.02 40.60
CA PRO A 228 0.21 -3.60 40.63
C PRO A 228 1.71 -3.32 40.54
N ALA A 229 2.58 -4.31 40.70
CA ALA A 229 4.02 -4.13 40.54
C ALA A 229 4.39 -3.61 39.13
N LEU A 230 3.58 -3.95 38.11
CA LEU A 230 3.79 -3.52 36.73
C LEU A 230 2.47 -3.10 36.07
N GLY A 231 2.42 -1.85 35.61
CA GLY A 231 1.36 -1.32 34.77
C GLY A 231 1.82 -1.11 33.33
N ILE A 232 1.01 -1.55 32.37
CA ILE A 232 1.30 -1.46 30.94
C ILE A 232 0.20 -0.64 30.27
N ILE A 233 0.58 0.46 29.58
CA ILE A 233 -0.32 1.16 28.66
C ILE A 233 0.01 0.68 27.26
N THR A 234 -1.01 0.30 26.49
CA THR A 234 -0.83 -0.25 25.15
C THR A 234 -2.06 -0.06 24.26
N ALA A 235 -1.89 -0.18 22.95
CA ALA A 235 -2.95 -0.10 21.95
C ALA A 235 -2.65 -1.05 20.79
N GLY A 236 -3.64 -1.24 19.92
CA GLY A 236 -3.47 -2.05 18.73
C GLY A 236 -3.00 -3.47 19.03
N VAL A 237 -2.26 -4.07 18.10
CA VAL A 237 -1.76 -5.45 18.25
C VAL A 237 -0.76 -5.61 19.39
N ALA A 238 -0.08 -4.54 19.80
CA ALA A 238 0.89 -4.57 20.90
C ALA A 238 0.22 -4.99 22.24
N TYR A 239 -1.10 -4.79 22.37
CA TYR A 239 -1.88 -5.32 23.49
C TYR A 239 -1.81 -6.85 23.58
N GLN A 240 -1.93 -7.55 22.45
CA GLN A 240 -1.87 -9.02 22.42
C GLN A 240 -0.50 -9.50 22.88
N TYR A 241 0.57 -8.84 22.45
CA TYR A 241 1.94 -9.15 22.83
C TYR A 241 2.21 -8.87 24.33
N ALA A 242 1.67 -7.76 24.84
CA ALA A 242 1.74 -7.43 26.26
C ALA A 242 1.07 -8.51 27.13
N LYS A 243 -0.13 -8.97 26.73
CA LYS A 243 -0.87 -10.01 27.47
C LYS A 243 -0.16 -11.37 27.43
N GLU A 244 0.45 -11.74 26.31
CA GLU A 244 1.21 -12.99 26.19
C GLU A 244 2.48 -12.97 27.04
N VAL A 245 3.19 -11.85 27.05
CA VAL A 245 4.49 -11.74 27.74
C VAL A 245 4.34 -11.44 29.23
N PHE A 246 3.31 -10.68 29.62
CA PHE A 246 3.02 -10.24 30.97
C PHE A 246 1.56 -10.58 31.38
N PRO A 247 1.21 -11.87 31.47
CA PRO A 247 -0.19 -12.29 31.66
C PRO A 247 -0.81 -11.82 32.97
N THR A 248 -0.01 -11.49 33.98
CA THR A 248 -0.47 -11.06 35.32
C THR A 248 -0.41 -9.55 35.52
N ALA A 249 0.26 -8.78 34.66
CA ALA A 249 0.40 -7.33 34.81
C ALA A 249 -0.94 -6.60 34.72
N SER A 250 -1.05 -5.46 35.39
CA SER A 250 -2.15 -4.52 35.16
C SER A 250 -2.00 -3.88 33.78
N VAL A 251 -3.08 -3.77 33.02
CA VAL A 251 -3.04 -3.24 31.65
C VAL A 251 -4.09 -2.14 31.48
N LEU A 252 -3.69 -1.02 30.89
CA LEU A 252 -4.59 -0.05 30.29
C LEU A 252 -4.55 -0.23 28.78
N ARG A 253 -5.60 -0.84 28.22
CA ARG A 253 -5.80 -0.97 26.79
C ARG A 253 -6.52 0.26 26.26
N LEU A 254 -5.94 0.90 25.25
CA LEU A 254 -6.53 2.07 24.58
C LEU A 254 -7.11 1.65 23.21
N GLY A 255 -8.42 1.82 23.06
CA GLY A 255 -9.10 1.71 21.77
C GLY A 255 -9.16 3.08 21.04
N MET A 256 -9.09 4.18 21.80
CA MET A 256 -8.90 5.52 21.26
C MET A 256 -7.51 6.04 21.64
N THR A 257 -6.63 6.17 20.66
CA THR A 257 -5.24 6.63 20.87
C THR A 257 -5.04 8.12 20.63
N TRP A 258 -6.06 8.78 20.08
CA TRP A 258 -6.11 10.24 20.01
C TRP A 258 -7.56 10.74 19.98
N PRO A 259 -7.92 11.76 20.81
CA PRO A 259 -7.14 12.26 21.93
C PRO A 259 -7.05 11.23 23.07
N LEU A 260 -5.94 11.26 23.84
CA LEU A 260 -5.73 10.32 24.93
C LEU A 260 -6.58 10.66 26.17
N PRO A 261 -7.08 9.66 26.92
CA PRO A 261 -7.84 9.84 28.16
C PRO A 261 -6.89 10.18 29.32
N ALA A 262 -6.56 11.46 29.49
CA ALA A 262 -5.56 11.92 30.46
C ALA A 262 -5.92 11.59 31.93
N GLY A 263 -7.19 11.66 32.30
CA GLY A 263 -7.68 11.31 33.63
C GLY A 263 -7.57 9.81 33.90
N LEU A 264 -8.04 8.98 32.96
CA LEU A 264 -7.94 7.51 33.04
C LEU A 264 -6.49 7.05 33.14
N ILE A 265 -5.57 7.66 32.35
CA ILE A 265 -4.13 7.38 32.40
C ILE A 265 -3.56 7.73 33.78
N ARG A 266 -3.89 8.89 34.36
CA ARG A 266 -3.44 9.25 35.72
C ARG A 266 -4.00 8.31 36.79
N GLN A 267 -5.27 7.93 36.66
CA GLN A 267 -5.89 6.96 37.55
C GLN A 267 -5.16 5.62 37.50
N PHE A 268 -4.89 5.12 36.31
CA PHE A 268 -4.14 3.87 36.10
C PHE A 268 -2.72 3.97 36.66
N ALA A 269 -2.00 5.05 36.34
CA ALA A 269 -0.63 5.26 36.80
C ALA A 269 -0.53 5.32 38.33
N ALA A 270 -1.56 5.86 39.02
CA ALA A 270 -1.60 5.89 40.47
C ALA A 270 -1.88 4.52 41.12
N SER A 271 -2.33 3.53 40.37
CA SER A 271 -2.67 2.18 40.84
C SER A 271 -1.53 1.17 40.67
N VAL A 272 -0.40 1.59 40.10
CA VAL A 272 0.74 0.70 39.80
C VAL A 272 2.08 1.29 40.27
N GLU A 273 3.05 0.42 40.56
CA GLU A 273 4.35 0.84 41.08
C GLU A 273 5.31 1.27 39.95
N ARG A 274 5.32 0.54 38.83
CA ARG A 274 6.12 0.83 37.65
C ARG A 274 5.23 0.91 36.43
N LEU A 275 5.38 1.96 35.62
CA LEU A 275 4.57 2.21 34.42
C LEU A 275 5.42 2.09 33.18
N ILE A 276 5.00 1.25 32.23
CA ILE A 276 5.62 1.13 30.91
C ILE A 276 4.59 1.33 29.80
N VAL A 277 5.09 1.67 28.59
CA VAL A 277 4.30 1.69 27.36
C VAL A 277 4.86 0.65 26.41
N ILE A 278 3.97 -0.17 25.85
CA ILE A 278 4.29 -1.08 24.75
C ILE A 278 3.49 -0.63 23.52
N GLU A 279 4.18 -0.07 22.54
CA GLU A 279 3.60 0.41 21.29
C GLU A 279 4.56 0.22 20.11
N GLU A 280 4.02 0.04 18.91
CA GLU A 280 4.80 -0.01 17.67
C GLU A 280 5.06 1.40 17.14
N LEU A 281 6.07 1.54 16.27
CA LEU A 281 6.47 2.78 15.59
C LEU A 281 6.90 3.87 16.58
N ASP A 282 6.40 5.10 16.41
CA ASP A 282 6.81 6.26 17.19
C ASP A 282 6.38 6.16 18.68
N PRO A 283 7.08 6.86 19.61
CA PRO A 283 6.71 6.93 21.02
C PRO A 283 5.48 7.82 21.25
N PHE A 284 4.40 7.60 20.49
CA PHE A 284 3.22 8.47 20.45
C PHE A 284 2.46 8.50 21.77
N ILE A 285 2.21 7.31 22.37
CA ILE A 285 1.55 7.19 23.68
C ILE A 285 2.55 7.56 24.78
N GLU A 286 3.78 7.07 24.70
CA GLU A 286 4.83 7.34 25.70
C GLU A 286 5.07 8.84 25.88
N GLU A 287 5.24 9.59 24.78
CA GLU A 287 5.43 11.04 24.83
C GLU A 287 4.24 11.77 25.46
N ALA A 288 3.03 11.37 25.10
CA ALA A 288 1.84 11.97 25.65
C ALA A 288 1.69 11.69 27.16
N VAL A 289 2.04 10.47 27.62
CA VAL A 289 2.06 10.12 29.04
C VAL A 289 3.12 10.92 29.80
N ARG A 290 4.31 11.11 29.21
CA ARG A 290 5.36 11.98 29.78
C ARG A 290 4.90 13.44 29.89
N LEU A 291 4.19 13.96 28.89
CA LEU A 291 3.62 15.31 28.94
C LEU A 291 2.58 15.49 30.05
N LEU A 292 1.96 14.42 30.55
CA LEU A 292 1.09 14.44 31.72
C LEU A 292 1.87 14.56 33.05
N GLY A 293 3.20 14.60 33.00
CA GLY A 293 4.09 14.65 34.17
C GLY A 293 4.32 13.27 34.83
N LEU A 294 3.98 12.18 34.17
CA LEU A 294 4.12 10.81 34.69
C LEU A 294 5.49 10.23 34.30
N LYS A 295 6.10 9.48 35.21
CA LYS A 295 7.30 8.70 34.93
C LYS A 295 6.90 7.43 34.18
N VAL A 296 7.41 7.24 33.00
CA VAL A 296 7.06 6.10 32.14
C VAL A 296 8.28 5.69 31.31
N GLU A 297 8.41 4.42 31.02
CA GLU A 297 9.42 3.83 30.16
C GLU A 297 8.73 3.16 28.95
N GLY A 298 9.27 3.32 27.77
CA GLY A 298 8.72 2.73 26.54
C GLY A 298 9.83 2.39 25.56
N LYS A 299 10.19 3.28 24.63
CA LYS A 299 11.24 3.04 23.61
C LYS A 299 12.65 2.91 24.18
N ALA A 300 12.88 3.29 25.42
CA ALA A 300 14.11 2.95 26.14
C ALA A 300 14.25 1.43 26.39
N ILE A 301 13.13 0.70 26.43
CA ILE A 301 13.06 -0.75 26.63
C ILE A 301 12.79 -1.45 25.30
N PHE A 302 11.75 -1.06 24.60
CA PHE A 302 11.26 -1.69 23.38
C PHE A 302 11.79 -0.99 22.13
N PRO A 303 12.16 -1.73 21.07
CA PRO A 303 12.78 -1.13 19.90
C PRO A 303 11.84 -0.15 19.20
N LEU A 304 12.44 0.90 18.59
CA LEU A 304 11.75 1.84 17.71
C LEU A 304 11.56 1.22 16.32
N LEU A 305 12.55 0.47 15.84
CA LEU A 305 12.59 -0.07 14.50
C LEU A 305 12.02 -1.48 14.44
N GLY A 306 11.31 -1.75 13.37
CA GLY A 306 10.76 -3.06 13.08
C GLY A 306 9.40 -3.32 13.74
N GLU A 307 8.82 -4.46 13.42
CA GLU A 307 7.57 -4.93 14.01
C GLU A 307 7.82 -5.52 15.39
N LEU A 308 6.92 -5.30 16.33
CA LEU A 308 6.90 -6.03 17.58
C LEU A 308 6.30 -7.43 17.40
N ASP A 309 6.77 -8.37 18.19
CA ASP A 309 6.19 -9.69 18.40
C ASP A 309 6.40 -10.13 19.86
N PRO A 310 5.76 -11.20 20.33
CA PRO A 310 5.96 -11.66 21.71
C PRO A 310 7.42 -11.96 22.06
N ARG A 311 8.23 -12.40 21.09
CA ARG A 311 9.66 -12.66 21.30
C ARG A 311 10.43 -11.36 21.49
N VAL A 312 10.23 -10.38 20.61
CA VAL A 312 10.89 -9.06 20.70
C VAL A 312 10.55 -8.39 22.03
N VAL A 313 9.27 -8.42 22.42
CA VAL A 313 8.81 -7.86 23.70
C VAL A 313 9.46 -8.59 24.88
N ARG A 314 9.48 -9.94 24.90
CA ARG A 314 10.07 -10.75 25.95
C ARG A 314 11.57 -10.53 26.10
N GLU A 315 12.33 -10.56 25.01
CA GLU A 315 13.77 -10.31 25.02
C GLU A 315 14.12 -8.89 25.48
N SER A 316 13.31 -7.91 25.10
CA SER A 316 13.47 -6.54 25.58
C SER A 316 13.17 -6.41 27.07
N ALA A 317 12.13 -7.09 27.55
CA ALA A 317 11.77 -7.15 28.97
C ALA A 317 12.86 -7.80 29.82
N ILE A 318 13.46 -8.90 29.34
CA ILE A 318 14.59 -9.57 30.02
C ILE A 318 15.80 -8.63 30.12
N ARG A 319 16.15 -7.97 29.01
CA ARG A 319 17.28 -7.01 29.01
C ARG A 319 17.06 -5.82 29.96
N ALA A 320 15.82 -5.40 30.14
CA ALA A 320 15.44 -4.30 31.04
C ALA A 320 15.20 -4.75 32.50
N GLY A 321 15.39 -6.04 32.81
CA GLY A 321 15.15 -6.59 34.15
C GLY A 321 13.68 -6.63 34.57
N LEU A 322 12.75 -6.59 33.61
CA LEU A 322 11.31 -6.75 33.84
C LEU A 322 10.91 -8.23 33.95
N LEU A 323 11.69 -9.10 33.31
CA LEU A 323 11.53 -10.55 33.37
C LEU A 323 12.86 -11.21 33.71
N PRO A 324 12.83 -12.36 34.40
CA PRO A 324 14.05 -13.14 34.69
C PRO A 324 14.58 -13.78 33.39
N ALA A 325 15.88 -14.13 33.37
CA ALA A 325 16.52 -14.72 32.21
C ALA A 325 15.90 -16.07 31.78
N GLU A 326 15.34 -16.80 32.72
CA GLU A 326 14.67 -18.10 32.54
C GLU A 326 13.34 -17.96 31.75
N ALA A 327 12.78 -16.75 31.66
CA ALA A 327 11.61 -16.48 30.85
C ALA A 327 11.89 -16.52 29.35
N ARG A 328 13.17 -16.66 28.95
CA ARG A 328 13.55 -16.79 27.54
C ARG A 328 12.99 -18.09 26.96
N VAL A 329 12.30 -17.97 25.84
CA VAL A 329 11.81 -19.12 25.09
C VAL A 329 12.95 -19.60 24.17
N PRO A 330 13.46 -20.84 24.37
CA PRO A 330 14.48 -21.36 23.48
C PRO A 330 13.95 -21.52 22.07
N LEU A 331 14.69 -20.98 21.11
CA LEU A 331 14.40 -21.16 19.68
C LEU A 331 15.31 -22.29 19.16
N PRO A 332 14.84 -23.06 18.16
CA PRO A 332 15.75 -23.97 17.46
C PRO A 332 16.86 -23.13 16.81
N GLU A 333 18.10 -23.59 16.99
CA GLU A 333 19.23 -23.00 16.28
C GLU A 333 19.06 -23.27 14.78
N VAL A 334 18.72 -22.24 14.05
CA VAL A 334 18.66 -22.26 12.59
C VAL A 334 19.81 -21.39 12.10
N ASP A 335 20.72 -21.96 11.31
CA ASP A 335 21.71 -21.16 10.60
C ASP A 335 21.02 -20.40 9.46
N PRO A 336 20.83 -19.06 9.55
CA PRO A 336 20.21 -18.28 8.48
C PRO A 336 21.00 -18.35 7.17
N GLY A 337 22.33 -18.62 7.25
CA GLY A 337 23.20 -18.75 6.08
C GLY A 337 22.98 -20.06 5.30
N ALA A 338 22.37 -21.08 5.95
CA ALA A 338 22.00 -22.33 5.29
C ALA A 338 20.73 -22.22 4.43
N LEU A 339 19.93 -21.17 4.62
CA LEU A 339 18.71 -20.97 3.84
C LEU A 339 19.00 -20.18 2.55
N PRO A 340 18.58 -20.69 1.37
CA PRO A 340 18.77 -19.94 0.13
C PRO A 340 17.95 -18.65 0.15
N PRO A 341 18.52 -17.51 -0.28
CA PRO A 341 17.79 -16.28 -0.41
C PRO A 341 16.66 -16.44 -1.46
N ARG A 342 15.49 -15.90 -1.15
CA ARG A 342 14.31 -15.92 -2.05
C ARG A 342 13.83 -14.50 -2.32
N PRO A 343 14.60 -13.67 -3.05
CA PRO A 343 14.17 -12.33 -3.39
C PRO A 343 12.94 -12.40 -4.31
N PRO A 344 12.05 -11.40 -4.27
CA PRO A 344 10.98 -11.30 -5.23
C PRO A 344 11.55 -11.15 -6.63
N VAL A 345 10.90 -11.76 -7.63
CA VAL A 345 11.31 -11.69 -9.04
C VAL A 345 10.11 -11.41 -9.92
N LEU A 346 10.34 -10.81 -11.09
CA LEU A 346 9.30 -10.73 -12.11
C LEU A 346 8.84 -12.13 -12.52
N CYS A 347 7.56 -12.30 -12.78
CA CYS A 347 6.96 -13.58 -13.17
C CYS A 347 7.55 -14.13 -14.48
N PRO A 348 7.50 -15.45 -14.75
CA PRO A 348 7.70 -15.96 -16.10
C PRO A 348 6.72 -15.30 -17.07
N GLY A 349 7.17 -14.91 -18.27
CA GLY A 349 6.35 -14.20 -19.25
C GLY A 349 5.89 -12.80 -18.83
N CYS A 350 6.51 -12.20 -17.82
CA CYS A 350 6.19 -10.82 -17.44
C CYS A 350 6.52 -9.85 -18.58
N PRO A 351 5.55 -9.00 -19.02
CA PRO A 351 5.75 -8.09 -20.15
C PRO A 351 6.79 -6.99 -19.89
N HIS A 352 7.14 -6.73 -18.64
CA HIS A 352 8.12 -5.69 -18.29
C HIS A 352 9.58 -6.08 -18.62
N ARG A 353 9.88 -7.38 -18.82
CA ARG A 353 11.25 -7.88 -18.95
C ARG A 353 11.98 -7.36 -20.18
N SER A 354 11.32 -7.30 -21.33
CA SER A 354 11.92 -6.83 -22.58
C SER A 354 12.38 -5.38 -22.48
N SER A 355 11.54 -4.52 -21.90
CA SER A 355 11.87 -3.11 -21.70
C SER A 355 13.11 -2.95 -20.81
N PHE A 356 13.19 -3.66 -19.68
CA PHE A 356 14.36 -3.60 -18.79
C PHE A 356 15.62 -4.21 -19.40
N TYR A 357 15.48 -5.30 -20.17
CA TYR A 357 16.60 -5.84 -20.92
C TYR A 357 17.17 -4.80 -21.89
N VAL A 358 16.31 -4.10 -22.63
CA VAL A 358 16.73 -3.05 -23.58
C VAL A 358 17.34 -1.85 -22.85
N LEU A 359 16.72 -1.39 -21.76
CA LEU A 359 17.24 -0.26 -20.96
C LEU A 359 18.63 -0.56 -20.41
N ASN A 360 18.85 -1.76 -19.85
CA ASN A 360 20.17 -2.20 -19.39
C ASN A 360 21.18 -2.25 -20.52
N LYS A 361 20.78 -2.76 -21.71
CA LYS A 361 21.63 -2.81 -22.91
C LYS A 361 22.05 -1.41 -23.39
N LEU A 362 21.15 -0.44 -23.33
CA LEU A 362 21.39 0.94 -23.76
C LEU A 362 22.14 1.78 -22.71
N LYS A 363 22.23 1.31 -21.45
CA LYS A 363 22.94 1.96 -20.35
C LYS A 363 22.49 3.40 -20.09
N VAL A 364 21.21 3.68 -20.20
CA VAL A 364 20.63 5.01 -19.95
C VAL A 364 20.23 5.17 -18.47
N PRO A 365 20.27 6.39 -17.90
CA PRO A 365 19.69 6.65 -16.58
C PRO A 365 18.18 6.40 -16.56
N VAL A 366 17.73 5.54 -15.66
CA VAL A 366 16.31 5.18 -15.53
C VAL A 366 15.78 5.58 -14.17
N ASN A 367 14.75 6.40 -14.17
CA ASN A 367 13.98 6.79 -12.99
C ASN A 367 12.75 5.91 -12.94
N GLY A 368 12.72 5.00 -11.96
CA GLY A 368 11.64 4.05 -11.76
C GLY A 368 10.53 4.59 -10.88
N ASP A 369 9.46 3.85 -10.83
CA ASP A 369 8.28 4.12 -10.03
C ASP A 369 7.84 2.87 -9.25
N ILE A 370 6.69 2.92 -8.58
CA ILE A 370 6.18 1.85 -7.73
C ILE A 370 5.19 0.97 -8.49
N GLY A 371 5.50 -0.32 -8.57
CA GLY A 371 4.70 -1.38 -9.20
C GLY A 371 5.53 -2.64 -9.38
N CYS A 372 4.99 -3.68 -10.02
CA CYS A 372 5.75 -4.89 -10.34
C CYS A 372 7.06 -4.59 -11.07
N TYR A 373 7.06 -3.59 -11.92
CA TYR A 373 8.22 -3.14 -12.69
C TYR A 373 9.34 -2.57 -11.82
N THR A 374 9.12 -2.20 -10.56
CA THR A 374 10.20 -1.85 -9.61
C THR A 374 11.23 -2.98 -9.52
N LEU A 375 10.82 -4.24 -9.70
CA LEU A 375 11.72 -5.39 -9.70
C LEU A 375 12.74 -5.40 -10.86
N GLY A 376 12.62 -4.49 -11.82
CA GLY A 376 13.65 -4.24 -12.83
C GLY A 376 14.98 -3.74 -12.25
N LEU A 377 15.02 -3.33 -10.98
CA LEU A 377 16.24 -2.99 -10.24
C LEU A 377 17.14 -4.21 -9.97
N LEU A 378 16.55 -5.42 -9.91
CA LEU A 378 17.24 -6.62 -9.48
C LEU A 378 18.10 -7.24 -10.58
N HIS A 379 19.15 -7.95 -10.17
CA HIS A 379 19.97 -8.76 -11.07
C HIS A 379 19.10 -9.83 -11.78
N PRO A 380 19.31 -10.09 -13.08
CA PRO A 380 20.33 -9.54 -14.00
C PRO A 380 19.87 -8.29 -14.76
N LEU A 381 18.66 -7.79 -14.53
CA LEU A 381 18.11 -6.63 -15.26
C LEU A 381 18.84 -5.34 -14.91
N ASN A 382 19.03 -5.03 -13.63
CA ASN A 382 19.78 -3.88 -13.11
C ASN A 382 19.50 -2.57 -13.89
N ALA A 383 18.22 -2.30 -14.18
CA ALA A 383 17.81 -1.27 -15.12
C ALA A 383 17.00 -0.13 -14.48
N ILE A 384 17.01 -0.02 -13.16
CA ILE A 384 16.39 1.09 -12.43
C ILE A 384 17.43 1.69 -11.47
N HIS A 385 17.56 3.02 -11.50
CA HIS A 385 18.58 3.72 -10.74
C HIS A 385 18.02 4.60 -9.62
N THR A 386 16.75 5.02 -9.72
CA THR A 386 16.00 5.72 -8.66
C THR A 386 14.59 5.17 -8.54
N THR A 387 14.04 5.17 -7.34
CA THR A 387 12.64 4.84 -7.05
C THR A 387 12.19 5.61 -5.81
N GLY A 388 10.97 6.14 -5.81
CA GLY A 388 10.41 6.91 -4.70
C GLY A 388 8.95 6.59 -4.46
N CYS A 389 8.10 7.61 -4.38
CA CYS A 389 6.64 7.45 -4.28
C CYS A 389 6.01 7.25 -5.66
N MET A 390 4.74 6.82 -5.67
CA MET A 390 3.98 6.62 -6.91
C MET A 390 3.89 7.92 -7.72
N GLY A 391 4.22 7.84 -9.02
CA GLY A 391 4.22 8.96 -9.95
C GLY A 391 5.51 9.80 -9.96
N ALA A 392 6.47 9.51 -9.09
CA ALA A 392 7.68 10.33 -8.95
C ALA A 392 8.66 10.21 -10.14
N SER A 393 8.65 9.10 -10.87
CA SER A 393 9.63 8.80 -11.93
C SER A 393 9.78 9.93 -12.96
N ILE A 394 8.66 10.43 -13.45
CA ILE A 394 8.62 11.50 -14.47
C ILE A 394 9.15 12.82 -13.90
N GLY A 395 8.73 13.17 -12.67
CA GLY A 395 9.17 14.39 -11.99
C GLY A 395 10.66 14.39 -11.66
N VAL A 396 11.19 13.24 -11.21
CA VAL A 396 12.62 13.06 -10.90
C VAL A 396 13.46 13.15 -12.18
N ALA A 397 13.02 12.51 -13.27
CA ALA A 397 13.67 12.61 -14.57
C ALA A 397 13.68 14.07 -15.09
N HIS A 398 12.54 14.77 -14.96
CA HIS A 398 12.42 16.18 -15.30
C HIS A 398 13.40 17.05 -14.51
N GLY A 399 13.46 16.85 -13.20
CA GLY A 399 14.38 17.59 -12.32
C GLY A 399 15.84 17.39 -12.70
N ALA A 400 16.24 16.15 -13.00
CA ALA A 400 17.61 15.84 -13.44
C ALA A 400 17.96 16.54 -14.76
N VAL A 401 17.05 16.55 -15.73
CA VAL A 401 17.22 17.28 -16.99
C VAL A 401 17.37 18.79 -16.74
N LYS A 402 16.52 19.39 -15.90
CA LYS A 402 16.58 20.82 -15.58
C LYS A 402 17.80 21.20 -14.77
N ALA A 403 18.39 20.26 -14.03
CA ALA A 403 19.65 20.43 -13.34
C ALA A 403 20.87 20.36 -14.28
N GLY A 404 20.67 20.11 -15.58
CA GLY A 404 21.73 20.05 -16.57
C GLY A 404 22.44 18.70 -16.68
N SER A 405 21.76 17.59 -16.31
CA SER A 405 22.31 16.25 -16.56
C SER A 405 22.70 16.11 -18.03
N PRO A 406 23.93 15.65 -18.34
CA PRO A 406 24.37 15.48 -19.72
C PRO A 406 23.72 14.28 -20.42
N GLU A 407 23.10 13.38 -19.65
CA GLU A 407 22.48 12.16 -20.16
C GLU A 407 20.98 12.34 -20.37
N ARG A 408 20.43 11.57 -21.32
CA ARG A 408 18.99 11.50 -21.54
C ARG A 408 18.35 10.61 -20.49
N HIS A 409 17.47 11.18 -19.67
CA HIS A 409 16.76 10.46 -18.63
C HIS A 409 15.52 9.76 -19.18
N VAL A 410 15.34 8.51 -18.76
CA VAL A 410 14.14 7.71 -19.01
C VAL A 410 13.36 7.56 -17.70
N ALA A 411 12.08 7.90 -17.71
CA ALA A 411 11.14 7.59 -16.65
C ALA A 411 10.36 6.32 -17.00
N VAL A 412 10.22 5.40 -16.05
CA VAL A 412 9.43 4.17 -16.22
C VAL A 412 8.29 4.18 -15.24
N ILE A 413 7.06 4.00 -15.72
CA ILE A 413 5.84 4.06 -14.93
C ILE A 413 4.82 3.02 -15.43
N GLY A 414 4.09 2.38 -14.53
CA GLY A 414 3.00 1.47 -14.91
C GLY A 414 1.71 2.21 -15.29
N ASP A 415 0.81 1.54 -15.96
CA ASP A 415 -0.49 2.07 -16.39
C ASP A 415 -1.31 2.63 -15.22
N SER A 416 -1.53 1.86 -14.18
CA SER A 416 -2.25 2.30 -12.98
C SER A 416 -1.57 3.48 -12.28
N THR A 417 -0.24 3.44 -12.12
CA THR A 417 0.54 4.51 -11.50
C THR A 417 0.54 5.79 -12.36
N PHE A 418 0.46 5.65 -13.68
CA PHE A 418 0.31 6.80 -14.58
C PHE A 418 -0.99 7.56 -14.31
N PHE A 419 -2.12 6.84 -14.14
CA PHE A 419 -3.39 7.46 -13.73
C PHE A 419 -3.33 8.00 -12.29
N HIS A 420 -2.62 7.33 -11.40
CA HIS A 420 -2.50 7.75 -10.00
C HIS A 420 -1.89 9.14 -9.87
N SER A 421 -0.71 9.37 -10.45
CA SER A 421 0.04 10.63 -10.29
C SER A 421 0.94 10.99 -11.48
N GLY A 422 1.02 10.15 -12.51
CA GLY A 422 1.89 10.37 -13.67
C GLY A 422 1.36 11.45 -14.62
N ILE A 423 0.05 11.61 -14.76
CA ILE A 423 -0.57 12.58 -15.67
C ILE A 423 -0.13 14.02 -15.37
N PRO A 424 -0.25 14.53 -14.12
CA PRO A 424 0.21 15.88 -13.80
C PRO A 424 1.71 16.07 -14.03
N ALA A 425 2.52 15.04 -13.76
CA ALA A 425 3.96 15.09 -13.98
C ALA A 425 4.30 15.17 -15.48
N LEU A 426 3.57 14.44 -16.34
CA LEU A 426 3.73 14.52 -17.79
C LEU A 426 3.29 15.88 -18.35
N VAL A 427 2.20 16.46 -17.83
CA VAL A 427 1.79 17.83 -18.16
C VAL A 427 2.91 18.82 -17.83
N ASN A 428 3.55 18.68 -16.67
CA ASN A 428 4.67 19.54 -16.27
C ASN A 428 5.88 19.41 -17.21
N VAL A 429 6.18 18.20 -17.68
CA VAL A 429 7.25 17.93 -18.67
C VAL A 429 6.97 18.66 -19.99
N VAL A 430 5.74 18.59 -20.49
CA VAL A 430 5.32 19.28 -21.72
C VAL A 430 5.35 20.79 -21.53
N TYR A 431 4.71 21.29 -20.48
CA TYR A 431 4.62 22.74 -20.18
C TYR A 431 6.00 23.40 -20.07
N ASN A 432 6.97 22.70 -19.48
CA ASN A 432 8.32 23.20 -19.26
C ASN A 432 9.35 22.72 -20.32
N HIS A 433 8.92 22.14 -21.43
CA HIS A 433 9.77 21.69 -22.52
C HIS A 433 10.99 20.89 -22.05
N SER A 434 10.75 19.75 -21.37
CA SER A 434 11.82 18.86 -20.92
C SER A 434 11.93 17.63 -21.78
N PRO A 435 13.10 17.35 -22.33
CA PRO A 435 13.31 16.19 -23.20
C PRO A 435 13.40 14.86 -22.43
N VAL A 436 12.43 14.58 -21.58
CA VAL A 436 12.28 13.32 -20.85
C VAL A 436 11.64 12.27 -21.73
N ILE A 437 12.14 11.04 -21.70
CA ILE A 437 11.50 9.88 -22.31
C ILE A 437 10.70 9.17 -21.21
N THR A 438 9.39 9.01 -21.40
CA THR A 438 8.53 8.25 -20.48
C THR A 438 8.15 6.92 -21.11
N ILE A 439 8.39 5.81 -20.41
CA ILE A 439 7.89 4.49 -20.79
C ILE A 439 6.70 4.16 -19.90
N ILE A 440 5.51 4.07 -20.49
CA ILE A 440 4.32 3.58 -19.80
C ILE A 440 4.23 2.07 -20.03
N MET A 441 4.41 1.30 -18.97
CA MET A 441 4.33 -0.16 -18.99
C MET A 441 2.89 -0.61 -18.76
N ASP A 442 2.15 -0.76 -19.84
CA ASP A 442 0.74 -1.13 -19.83
C ASP A 442 0.57 -2.66 -19.81
N ASN A 443 0.35 -3.19 -18.60
CA ASN A 443 0.04 -4.61 -18.39
C ASN A 443 -1.46 -4.88 -18.16
N ARG A 444 -2.29 -3.88 -18.39
CA ARG A 444 -3.77 -3.93 -18.34
C ARG A 444 -4.34 -4.22 -16.95
N VAL A 445 -3.57 -4.07 -15.85
CA VAL A 445 -4.05 -4.40 -14.50
C VAL A 445 -3.16 -3.80 -13.42
N THR A 446 -3.72 -3.50 -12.25
CA THR A 446 -2.96 -3.15 -11.04
C THR A 446 -2.42 -4.44 -10.40
N GLY A 447 -1.27 -4.92 -10.91
CA GLY A 447 -0.81 -6.30 -10.66
C GLY A 447 -0.25 -6.55 -9.28
N MET A 448 0.51 -5.61 -8.70
CA MET A 448 1.28 -5.81 -7.46
C MET A 448 0.39 -6.08 -6.23
N THR A 449 -0.78 -5.50 -6.18
CA THR A 449 -1.69 -5.53 -5.02
C THR A 449 -2.78 -6.59 -5.11
N GLY A 450 -2.84 -7.39 -6.20
CA GLY A 450 -3.81 -8.46 -6.37
C GLY A 450 -4.61 -8.43 -7.67
N HIS A 451 -4.10 -7.77 -8.70
CA HIS A 451 -4.72 -7.72 -10.04
C HIS A 451 -6.06 -6.96 -10.11
N GLN A 452 -6.16 -5.87 -9.36
CA GLN A 452 -7.34 -5.01 -9.40
C GLN A 452 -7.52 -4.33 -10.76
N GLY A 453 -8.77 -4.10 -11.15
CA GLY A 453 -9.12 -3.30 -12.32
C GLY A 453 -8.64 -1.86 -12.18
N ASN A 454 -8.36 -1.22 -13.32
CA ASN A 454 -7.96 0.18 -13.39
C ASN A 454 -8.55 0.84 -14.66
N PRO A 455 -8.39 2.16 -14.88
CA PRO A 455 -9.02 2.84 -16.01
C PRO A 455 -8.62 2.31 -17.40
N VAL A 456 -7.47 1.64 -17.55
CA VAL A 456 -7.08 1.07 -18.87
C VAL A 456 -7.88 -0.15 -19.27
N ASN A 457 -8.35 -0.97 -18.31
CA ASN A 457 -9.11 -2.17 -18.63
C ASN A 457 -10.62 -2.03 -18.39
N GLY A 458 -11.05 -0.93 -17.79
CA GLY A 458 -12.45 -0.65 -17.53
C GLY A 458 -13.16 -1.58 -16.54
N GLN A 459 -12.45 -2.50 -15.90
CA GLN A 459 -13.04 -3.42 -14.92
C GLN A 459 -13.32 -2.72 -13.60
N THR A 460 -14.56 -2.81 -13.13
CA THR A 460 -14.97 -2.24 -11.84
C THR A 460 -14.85 -3.27 -10.72
N LEU A 461 -14.72 -2.80 -9.47
CA LEU A 461 -14.63 -3.65 -8.29
C LEU A 461 -15.83 -4.61 -8.15
N GLN A 462 -17.03 -4.15 -8.44
CA GLN A 462 -18.27 -4.90 -8.29
C GLN A 462 -18.64 -5.74 -9.53
N GLY A 463 -17.68 -5.98 -10.45
CA GLY A 463 -17.84 -6.90 -11.57
C GLY A 463 -18.46 -6.30 -12.84
N GLY A 464 -18.57 -4.96 -12.92
CA GLY A 464 -18.99 -4.29 -14.14
C GLY A 464 -17.84 -4.02 -15.11
N GLN A 465 -18.17 -3.87 -16.39
CA GLN A 465 -17.26 -3.38 -17.43
C GLN A 465 -17.70 -1.96 -17.83
N ASN A 466 -16.83 -0.99 -17.60
CA ASN A 466 -17.01 0.39 -18.01
C ASN A 466 -16.10 0.74 -19.19
N GLN A 467 -16.16 2.00 -19.63
CA GLN A 467 -15.33 2.51 -20.69
C GLN A 467 -13.84 2.42 -20.33
N GLU A 468 -13.06 1.84 -21.22
CA GLU A 468 -11.59 1.87 -21.14
C GLU A 468 -11.07 3.24 -21.54
N ILE A 469 -10.04 3.71 -20.84
CA ILE A 469 -9.33 4.94 -21.21
C ILE A 469 -8.05 4.57 -21.96
N GLU A 470 -8.02 4.90 -23.25
CA GLU A 470 -6.89 4.66 -24.12
C GLU A 470 -5.71 5.60 -23.81
N LEU A 471 -4.55 5.04 -23.50
CA LEU A 471 -3.37 5.79 -23.08
C LEU A 471 -2.79 6.66 -24.21
N GLU A 472 -2.70 6.16 -25.45
CA GLU A 472 -2.06 6.90 -26.53
C GLU A 472 -2.84 8.19 -26.90
N PRO A 473 -4.17 8.16 -27.10
CA PRO A 473 -4.96 9.37 -27.29
C PRO A 473 -4.85 10.36 -26.12
N LEU A 474 -4.85 9.85 -24.87
CA LEU A 474 -4.69 10.68 -23.67
C LEU A 474 -3.34 11.39 -23.67
N VAL A 475 -2.26 10.68 -23.91
CA VAL A 475 -0.89 11.22 -23.92
C VAL A 475 -0.73 12.25 -25.06
N ARG A 476 -1.33 12.01 -26.22
CA ARG A 476 -1.35 12.98 -27.32
C ARG A 476 -2.15 14.25 -26.96
N ALA A 477 -3.27 14.09 -26.27
CA ALA A 477 -4.08 15.22 -25.81
C ALA A 477 -3.34 16.09 -24.77
N ILE A 478 -2.43 15.52 -23.98
CA ILE A 478 -1.53 16.26 -23.08
C ILE A 478 -0.52 17.13 -23.86
N GLY A 479 -0.25 16.80 -25.13
CA GLY A 479 0.63 17.59 -26.01
C GLY A 479 1.93 16.88 -26.38
N ILE A 480 2.10 15.61 -26.07
CA ILE A 480 3.26 14.82 -26.52
C ILE A 480 3.13 14.52 -28.03
N LYS A 481 4.10 14.92 -28.82
CA LYS A 481 4.15 14.68 -30.27
C LYS A 481 4.66 13.27 -30.60
N HIS A 482 5.68 12.83 -29.88
CA HIS A 482 6.38 11.55 -30.10
C HIS A 482 5.80 10.47 -29.19
N VAL A 483 4.71 9.86 -29.63
CA VAL A 483 4.03 8.77 -28.93
C VAL A 483 3.96 7.54 -29.81
N ARG A 484 4.34 6.40 -29.27
CA ARG A 484 4.24 5.09 -29.94
C ARG A 484 3.81 4.01 -28.94
N THR A 485 2.87 3.19 -29.37
CA THR A 485 2.53 1.94 -28.69
C THR A 485 3.21 0.78 -29.41
N VAL A 486 3.88 -0.11 -28.66
CA VAL A 486 4.53 -1.32 -29.16
C VAL A 486 4.15 -2.53 -28.31
N GLU A 487 4.18 -3.71 -28.90
CA GLU A 487 4.03 -4.95 -28.16
C GLU A 487 5.21 -5.11 -27.18
N ALA A 488 4.91 -5.35 -25.90
CA ALA A 488 5.93 -5.44 -24.86
C ALA A 488 6.89 -6.62 -25.08
N PHE A 489 6.46 -7.68 -25.75
CA PHE A 489 7.31 -8.83 -26.07
C PHE A 489 8.22 -8.64 -27.31
N ASP A 490 7.96 -7.62 -28.14
CA ASP A 490 8.84 -7.33 -29.28
C ASP A 490 10.07 -6.52 -28.84
N VAL A 491 11.14 -7.25 -28.48
CA VAL A 491 12.41 -6.66 -28.03
C VAL A 491 13.01 -5.70 -29.07
N LYS A 492 12.88 -6.03 -30.36
CA LYS A 492 13.45 -5.23 -31.46
C LYS A 492 12.67 -3.92 -31.64
N ALA A 493 11.34 -3.97 -31.58
CA ALA A 493 10.50 -2.77 -31.65
C ALA A 493 10.75 -1.82 -30.48
N VAL A 494 10.85 -2.35 -29.24
CA VAL A 494 11.19 -1.57 -28.05
C VAL A 494 12.56 -0.92 -28.19
N GLU A 495 13.59 -1.68 -28.60
CA GLU A 495 14.95 -1.14 -28.79
C GLU A 495 14.98 -0.05 -29.85
N LYS A 496 14.33 -0.28 -30.99
CA LYS A 496 14.25 0.67 -32.10
C LYS A 496 13.59 1.99 -31.65
N ALA A 497 12.43 1.90 -31.00
CA ALA A 497 11.70 3.08 -30.53
C ALA A 497 12.53 3.89 -29.51
N LEU A 498 13.19 3.23 -28.57
CA LEU A 498 14.03 3.90 -27.57
C LEU A 498 15.24 4.57 -28.20
N LYS A 499 15.92 3.93 -29.15
CA LYS A 499 17.05 4.55 -29.90
C LYS A 499 16.61 5.80 -30.68
N GLU A 500 15.43 5.76 -31.31
CA GLU A 500 14.88 6.91 -32.01
C GLU A 500 14.58 8.05 -31.01
N TYR A 501 13.98 7.75 -29.86
CA TYR A 501 13.62 8.76 -28.86
C TYR A 501 14.83 9.34 -28.12
N LEU A 502 15.89 8.54 -27.93
CA LEU A 502 17.14 9.04 -27.34
C LEU A 502 17.84 10.09 -28.21
N ALA A 503 17.58 10.09 -29.51
CA ALA A 503 18.13 11.06 -30.48
C ALA A 503 17.30 12.36 -30.55
N LEU A 504 16.10 12.41 -29.94
CA LEU A 504 15.26 13.60 -29.96
C LEU A 504 15.63 14.56 -28.83
N ASP A 505 15.42 15.84 -29.04
CA ASP A 505 15.51 16.89 -27.99
C ASP A 505 14.11 17.39 -27.59
N GLU A 506 13.12 16.51 -27.65
CA GLU A 506 11.74 16.75 -27.25
C GLU A 506 11.25 15.63 -26.30
N PRO A 507 10.21 15.88 -25.50
CA PRO A 507 9.59 14.82 -24.70
C PRO A 507 8.98 13.75 -25.60
N ALA A 508 9.14 12.49 -25.19
CA ALA A 508 8.61 11.35 -25.92
C ALA A 508 7.98 10.31 -24.96
N VAL A 509 6.96 9.61 -25.42
CA VAL A 509 6.31 8.55 -24.66
C VAL A 509 6.28 7.26 -25.46
N LEU A 510 6.81 6.19 -24.88
CA LEU A 510 6.71 4.83 -25.38
C LEU A 510 5.72 4.06 -24.50
N ILE A 511 4.67 3.51 -25.07
CA ILE A 511 3.73 2.63 -24.38
C ILE A 511 4.10 1.20 -24.76
N THR A 512 4.56 0.40 -23.79
CA THR A 512 4.83 -1.03 -24.00
C THR A 512 3.64 -1.82 -23.46
N ARG A 513 2.84 -2.40 -24.37
CA ARG A 513 1.55 -3.01 -24.04
C ARG A 513 1.61 -4.52 -24.22
N GLU A 514 1.27 -5.26 -23.18
CA GLU A 514 0.92 -6.67 -23.20
C GLU A 514 0.27 -7.06 -21.86
N ALA A 515 -0.74 -7.90 -21.91
CA ALA A 515 -1.47 -8.33 -20.71
C ALA A 515 -0.55 -9.02 -19.70
N CYS A 516 -0.80 -8.77 -18.41
CA CYS A 516 -0.10 -9.45 -17.32
C CYS A 516 -0.21 -10.97 -17.50
N ALA A 517 0.92 -11.69 -17.45
CA ALA A 517 0.98 -13.14 -17.65
C ALA A 517 0.09 -13.94 -16.66
N LEU A 518 -0.28 -13.37 -15.53
CA LEU A 518 -1.12 -14.03 -14.53
C LEU A 518 -2.63 -13.85 -14.77
N LEU A 519 -3.02 -13.02 -15.72
CA LEU A 519 -4.43 -12.89 -16.08
C LEU A 519 -4.95 -14.16 -16.76
N PRO A 520 -6.22 -14.56 -16.50
CA PRO A 520 -6.79 -15.80 -17.05
C PRO A 520 -6.69 -15.90 -18.58
N GLU A 521 -6.87 -14.77 -19.28
CA GLU A 521 -6.82 -14.69 -20.75
C GLU A 521 -5.39 -14.93 -21.27
N ALA A 522 -4.37 -14.41 -20.58
CA ALA A 522 -2.98 -14.63 -20.93
C ALA A 522 -2.57 -16.10 -20.74
N ARG A 523 -3.03 -16.71 -19.63
CA ARG A 523 -2.73 -18.12 -19.31
C ARG A 523 -3.25 -19.11 -20.37
N LYS A 524 -4.38 -18.83 -21.00
CA LYS A 524 -4.93 -19.68 -22.08
C LYS A 524 -4.04 -19.78 -23.31
N ARG A 525 -3.08 -18.86 -23.48
CA ARG A 525 -2.17 -18.79 -24.63
C ARG A 525 -0.78 -19.39 -24.36
N TRP A 526 -0.56 -19.99 -23.19
CA TRP A 526 0.75 -20.51 -22.82
C TRP A 526 1.11 -21.77 -23.62
N VAL A 527 2.15 -21.64 -24.46
CA VAL A 527 2.77 -22.74 -25.19
C VAL A 527 4.27 -22.72 -24.87
N PRO A 528 4.78 -23.69 -24.08
CA PRO A 528 6.17 -23.66 -23.63
C PRO A 528 7.18 -23.69 -24.77
N LEU A 529 8.29 -23.00 -24.56
CA LEU A 529 9.48 -23.11 -25.41
C LEU A 529 10.39 -24.23 -24.88
N GLU A 530 11.31 -24.67 -25.72
CA GLU A 530 12.42 -25.58 -25.39
C GLU A 530 13.74 -25.08 -25.93
N VAL A 531 14.82 -25.62 -25.41
CA VAL A 531 16.18 -25.36 -25.91
C VAL A 531 16.65 -26.54 -26.75
N ILE A 532 16.99 -26.29 -27.98
CA ILE A 532 17.67 -27.25 -28.87
C ILE A 532 19.13 -27.35 -28.42
N ALA A 533 19.45 -28.42 -27.65
CA ALA A 533 20.74 -28.58 -27.00
C ALA A 533 21.93 -28.48 -27.96
N ASP A 534 21.84 -29.08 -29.18
CA ASP A 534 22.89 -29.05 -30.19
C ASP A 534 23.17 -27.66 -30.76
N LYS A 535 22.21 -26.75 -30.71
CA LYS A 535 22.39 -25.35 -31.12
C LYS A 535 22.89 -24.45 -29.99
N CYS A 536 22.65 -24.85 -28.74
CA CYS A 536 23.01 -24.05 -27.58
C CYS A 536 24.50 -24.17 -27.24
N ASN A 537 25.22 -23.06 -27.34
CA ASN A 537 26.65 -23.00 -27.03
C ASN A 537 26.97 -22.42 -25.63
N GLY A 538 26.07 -22.38 -24.73
CA GLY A 538 26.28 -21.88 -23.34
C GLY A 538 26.66 -20.39 -23.26
N CYS A 539 26.30 -19.56 -24.24
CA CYS A 539 26.66 -18.12 -24.28
C CYS A 539 26.04 -17.27 -23.18
N THR A 540 25.06 -17.79 -22.47
CA THR A 540 24.37 -17.20 -21.31
C THR A 540 23.54 -15.93 -21.60
N LEU A 541 23.35 -15.53 -22.86
CA LEU A 541 22.60 -14.31 -23.17
C LEU A 541 21.12 -14.37 -22.75
N CYS A 542 20.48 -15.54 -22.88
CA CYS A 542 19.09 -15.73 -22.45
C CYS A 542 18.90 -15.52 -20.93
N PHE A 543 19.91 -15.78 -20.10
CA PHE A 543 19.83 -15.53 -18.65
C PHE A 543 19.75 -14.03 -18.30
N ARG A 544 20.20 -13.13 -19.20
CA ARG A 544 20.15 -11.68 -18.96
C ARG A 544 18.73 -11.12 -18.88
N ILE A 545 17.73 -11.88 -19.32
CA ILE A 545 16.31 -11.52 -19.15
C ILE A 545 15.87 -11.73 -17.70
N GLY A 546 16.56 -12.58 -16.93
CA GLY A 546 16.21 -12.92 -15.57
C GLY A 546 14.91 -13.73 -15.44
N CYS A 547 14.49 -14.45 -16.49
CA CYS A 547 13.26 -15.24 -16.47
C CYS A 547 13.45 -16.50 -15.60
N PRO A 548 12.58 -16.76 -14.59
CA PRO A 548 12.70 -17.92 -13.72
C PRO A 548 12.47 -19.26 -14.44
N ALA A 549 11.87 -19.26 -15.63
CA ALA A 549 11.71 -20.45 -16.44
C ALA A 549 13.00 -20.87 -17.16
N ILE A 550 14.06 -20.01 -17.19
CA ILE A 550 15.32 -20.31 -17.84
C ILE A 550 16.33 -20.78 -16.79
N LEU A 551 16.68 -22.05 -16.85
CA LEU A 551 17.58 -22.72 -15.92
C LEU A 551 18.90 -23.06 -16.58
N LYS A 552 19.93 -23.34 -15.78
CA LYS A 552 21.18 -23.94 -16.22
C LYS A 552 20.99 -25.46 -16.31
N SER A 553 21.36 -26.04 -17.44
CA SER A 553 21.45 -27.49 -17.62
C SER A 553 22.71 -28.04 -16.97
N ASP A 554 22.72 -29.31 -16.59
CA ASP A 554 23.94 -30.03 -16.21
C ASP A 554 24.85 -30.30 -17.39
N GLU A 555 24.33 -30.21 -18.63
CA GLU A 555 25.08 -30.38 -19.84
C GLU A 555 25.91 -29.11 -20.15
N LEU A 556 27.23 -29.30 -20.34
CA LEU A 556 28.15 -28.25 -20.70
C LEU A 556 28.33 -28.21 -22.24
N ASP A 557 28.48 -27.01 -22.78
CA ASP A 557 28.98 -26.85 -24.13
C ASP A 557 30.48 -27.24 -24.21
N GLU A 558 30.83 -28.08 -25.14
CA GLU A 558 32.18 -28.63 -25.24
C GLU A 558 33.27 -27.56 -25.44
N ARG A 559 32.95 -26.50 -26.19
CA ARG A 559 33.90 -25.42 -26.52
C ARG A 559 33.97 -24.36 -25.45
N MET A 560 32.80 -23.91 -24.96
CA MET A 560 32.72 -22.81 -24.00
C MET A 560 32.90 -23.27 -22.55
N GLN A 561 32.80 -24.57 -22.29
CA GLN A 561 32.84 -25.17 -20.96
C GLN A 561 31.87 -24.48 -19.99
N ARG A 562 30.69 -24.15 -20.49
CA ARG A 562 29.60 -23.46 -19.75
C ARG A 562 28.30 -24.24 -19.84
N PRO A 563 27.47 -24.22 -18.81
CA PRO A 563 26.15 -24.83 -18.82
C PRO A 563 25.32 -24.34 -20.01
N LYS A 564 24.73 -25.26 -20.75
CA LYS A 564 23.68 -24.95 -21.73
C LYS A 564 22.44 -24.40 -20.98
N ALA A 565 21.59 -23.71 -21.70
CA ALA A 565 20.30 -23.29 -21.14
C ALA A 565 19.29 -24.45 -21.16
N LEU A 566 18.41 -24.45 -20.18
CA LEU A 566 17.24 -25.34 -20.09
C LEU A 566 16.01 -24.48 -19.84
N ILE A 567 14.86 -24.82 -20.43
CA ILE A 567 13.58 -24.16 -20.14
C ILE A 567 12.69 -25.13 -19.37
N ASP A 568 12.25 -24.67 -18.20
CA ASP A 568 11.21 -25.37 -17.43
C ASP A 568 9.85 -25.15 -18.11
N ALA A 569 9.32 -26.21 -18.72
CA ALA A 569 8.04 -26.15 -19.43
C ALA A 569 6.84 -25.86 -18.51
N GLY A 570 6.94 -26.20 -17.21
CA GLY A 570 5.89 -25.90 -16.22
C GLY A 570 5.81 -24.43 -15.86
N LEU A 571 6.89 -23.67 -16.05
CA LEU A 571 6.97 -22.23 -15.79
C LEU A 571 6.90 -21.39 -17.07
N CYS A 572 7.28 -21.92 -18.22
CA CYS A 572 7.39 -21.18 -19.47
C CYS A 572 6.01 -20.82 -20.04
N THR A 573 5.82 -19.53 -20.36
CA THR A 573 4.57 -19.02 -20.95
C THR A 573 4.61 -18.89 -22.48
N GLY A 574 5.77 -19.13 -23.13
CA GLY A 574 5.92 -18.98 -24.58
C GLY A 574 5.98 -17.53 -25.08
N CYS A 575 6.39 -16.57 -24.27
CA CYS A 575 6.46 -15.15 -24.65
C CYS A 575 7.55 -14.80 -25.67
N GLU A 576 8.39 -15.73 -26.06
CA GLU A 576 9.47 -15.64 -27.07
C GLU A 576 10.56 -14.56 -26.82
N VAL A 577 10.53 -13.82 -25.74
CA VAL A 577 11.56 -12.79 -25.43
C VAL A 577 12.98 -13.40 -25.42
N CYS A 578 13.13 -14.62 -24.86
CA CYS A 578 14.41 -15.33 -24.85
C CYS A 578 14.82 -15.87 -26.22
N ALA A 579 13.88 -16.25 -27.06
CA ALA A 579 14.15 -16.71 -28.43
C ALA A 579 14.69 -15.55 -29.28
N GLN A 580 14.11 -14.36 -29.22
CA GLN A 580 14.52 -13.17 -29.96
C GLN A 580 15.96 -12.72 -29.66
N ILE A 581 16.49 -12.99 -28.48
CA ILE A 581 17.83 -12.60 -28.08
C ILE A 581 18.86 -13.73 -28.24
N CYS A 582 18.42 -14.93 -28.59
CA CYS A 582 19.28 -16.07 -28.81
C CYS A 582 20.03 -15.96 -30.18
N PRO A 583 21.38 -15.73 -30.21
CA PRO A 583 22.08 -15.55 -31.47
C PRO A 583 22.27 -16.85 -32.25
N ARG A 584 21.84 -17.97 -31.70
CA ARG A 584 22.01 -19.31 -32.27
C ARG A 584 20.68 -19.93 -32.71
N ASP A 585 19.55 -19.22 -32.55
CA ASP A 585 18.20 -19.75 -32.79
C ASP A 585 18.01 -21.11 -32.13
N ALA A 586 18.53 -21.21 -30.89
CA ALA A 586 18.50 -22.44 -30.11
C ALA A 586 17.23 -22.57 -29.22
N ILE A 587 16.33 -21.58 -29.22
CA ILE A 587 15.12 -21.56 -28.42
C ILE A 587 13.93 -21.52 -29.38
N THR A 588 13.03 -22.49 -29.26
CA THR A 588 11.87 -22.65 -30.14
C THR A 588 10.68 -23.18 -29.37
N PHE A 589 9.47 -23.16 -29.95
CA PHE A 589 8.34 -23.82 -29.38
C PHE A 589 8.57 -25.34 -29.25
N ARG A 590 8.12 -25.88 -28.14
CA ARG A 590 8.15 -27.33 -27.92
C ARG A 590 7.23 -27.99 -28.94
N PRO A 591 7.66 -29.03 -29.67
CA PRO A 591 6.76 -29.80 -30.50
C PRO A 591 5.61 -30.34 -29.66
N GLU A 592 4.39 -30.28 -30.20
CA GLU A 592 3.25 -30.96 -29.57
C GLU A 592 3.62 -32.44 -29.45
N ALA A 593 3.42 -33.02 -28.26
CA ALA A 593 3.55 -34.45 -28.08
C ALA A 593 2.43 -35.11 -28.92
N GLU A 594 2.82 -35.88 -29.94
CA GLU A 594 1.89 -36.68 -30.76
C GLU A 594 1.06 -37.67 -29.88
#